data_be9a8b3136579d56f6a8325f38469379
#
_entry.id   be9a8b3136579d56f6a8325f38469379
#
_cell.length_a   1.000
_cell.length_b   1.000
_cell.length_c   1.000
_cell.angle_alpha   90.00
_cell.angle_beta   90.00
_cell.angle_gamma   90.00
#
_symmetry.space_group_name_H-M   'P 1'
#
loop_
_entity.id
_entity.type
_entity.pdbx_description
1 polymer ?
#
loop_
_entity_poly.entity_id
_entity_poly.type
_entity_poly.pdbx_seq_one_letter_code
_entity_poly.pdbx_strand_id
1 'polypeptide(L)'
;MKKLLPTLICLFSLFFSAFALAQNDSLPLNQRHAKPSPKWVTEGVMYQINPRAFTPEGTLKAAEKKLPDLADLGVTIVYLCPVFVADDDMNRDFWSPRQKASKMESPLNPYRMKDFYHVDPEYGTDADLKDYVATAHKLGMKVMLDMVFFHCGPTAVLIDKNPNFVNRDKDGKIITGAWKYPTLNYKCPELREYLHQNMEMWVRDYGVDGFRMDVGDLIPLDFWEDARVRLEKINPEVGMLSEGKRMADQLKAFDLDYGFTQTVTLRKIMDHGLSAKEFSKLKLLFKSNRPIGGDRVIHYVENHDLSNDDYENRSEKRWGEKGMNAMLALIFTMDGTPMLYCGQEVCDKNRHSIFGSKFGCKVDWANGSTDEGKRRQELIRTLAKMRKDRPEMTAGEIVWLENSSDADVITFLRKLGDRQTLVVINVRNKAVPVDVTLPDGNKKHFDLTEYQFVIE
;
A
#
# COMPACT_ATOMS: atom_id res chain seq x y z
N MET A 1 9.14 23.37 -53.16
CA MET A 1 9.80 22.31 -52.41
C MET A 1 9.86 22.68 -50.90
N LYS A 2 8.78 22.65 -50.18
CA LYS A 2 8.77 22.82 -48.71
C LYS A 2 7.40 22.34 -48.23
N LYS A 3 7.25 21.04 -47.86
CA LYS A 3 6.12 20.49 -47.03
C LYS A 3 6.16 18.95 -46.93
N LEU A 4 7.31 18.32 -46.79
CA LEU A 4 7.41 16.84 -46.65
C LEU A 4 8.22 16.36 -45.43
N LEU A 5 8.64 17.26 -44.51
CA LEU A 5 9.51 16.87 -43.40
C LEU A 5 8.81 16.48 -42.09
N PRO A 6 7.57 16.94 -41.75
CA PRO A 6 6.99 16.56 -40.47
C PRO A 6 6.42 15.14 -40.39
N THR A 7 5.98 14.57 -41.50
CA THR A 7 5.31 13.26 -41.53
C THR A 7 6.27 12.07 -41.40
N LEU A 8 7.51 12.25 -41.83
CA LEU A 8 8.51 11.18 -41.76
C LEU A 8 9.10 10.99 -40.36
N ILE A 9 9.17 12.06 -39.57
CA ILE A 9 9.71 12.01 -38.21
C ILE A 9 8.73 11.30 -37.23
N CYS A 10 7.42 11.50 -37.40
CA CYS A 10 6.41 10.82 -36.59
C CYS A 10 6.30 9.31 -36.87
N LEU A 11 6.49 8.90 -38.12
CA LEU A 11 6.51 7.47 -38.51
C LEU A 11 7.76 6.75 -37.96
N PHE A 12 8.92 7.42 -37.98
CA PHE A 12 10.16 6.85 -37.48
C PHE A 12 10.15 6.69 -35.93
N SER A 13 9.53 7.63 -35.20
CA SER A 13 9.40 7.54 -33.73
C SER A 13 8.46 6.45 -33.29
N LEU A 14 7.37 6.21 -34.03
CA LEU A 14 6.40 5.13 -33.74
C LEU A 14 7.01 3.74 -34.04
N PHE A 15 7.81 3.60 -35.11
CA PHE A 15 8.51 2.35 -35.42
C PHE A 15 9.63 2.04 -34.43
N PHE A 16 10.38 3.06 -33.96
CA PHE A 16 11.40 2.87 -32.94
C PHE A 16 10.81 2.47 -31.57
N SER A 17 9.66 3.04 -31.20
CA SER A 17 8.95 2.68 -29.96
C SER A 17 8.39 1.25 -30.01
N ALA A 18 7.82 0.83 -31.15
CA ALA A 18 7.31 -0.53 -31.31
C ALA A 18 8.43 -1.58 -31.35
N PHE A 19 9.57 -1.26 -31.97
CA PHE A 19 10.73 -2.16 -32.01
C PHE A 19 11.42 -2.28 -30.65
N ALA A 20 11.51 -1.19 -29.89
CA ALA A 20 12.02 -1.20 -28.53
C ALA A 20 11.11 -2.00 -27.56
N LEU A 21 9.78 -1.92 -27.73
CA LEU A 21 8.81 -2.72 -26.96
C LEU A 21 8.93 -4.22 -27.29
N ALA A 22 9.06 -4.61 -28.56
CA ALA A 22 9.20 -6.01 -28.96
C ALA A 22 10.54 -6.63 -28.50
N GLN A 23 11.63 -5.87 -28.47
CA GLN A 23 12.90 -6.33 -27.90
C GLN A 23 12.83 -6.50 -26.37
N ASN A 24 12.01 -5.71 -25.69
CA ASN A 24 11.90 -5.77 -24.23
C ASN A 24 11.30 -7.10 -23.74
N ASP A 25 10.34 -7.69 -24.45
CA ASP A 25 9.67 -8.94 -24.01
C ASP A 25 10.58 -10.18 -24.13
N SER A 26 11.67 -10.15 -24.91
CA SER A 26 12.62 -11.25 -25.04
C SER A 26 13.76 -11.24 -24.01
N LEU A 27 13.93 -10.14 -23.27
CA LEU A 27 14.98 -10.00 -22.28
C LEU A 27 14.61 -10.68 -20.95
N PRO A 28 15.59 -11.13 -20.14
CA PRO A 28 15.37 -11.49 -18.76
C PRO A 28 14.67 -10.39 -17.99
N LEU A 29 13.84 -10.75 -17.01
CA LEU A 29 12.98 -9.81 -16.30
C LEU A 29 13.74 -8.61 -15.69
N ASN A 30 14.89 -8.85 -15.12
CA ASN A 30 15.75 -7.82 -14.51
C ASN A 30 16.52 -6.93 -15.51
N GLN A 31 16.35 -7.18 -16.80
CA GLN A 31 16.87 -6.34 -17.88
C GLN A 31 15.76 -5.57 -18.61
N ARG A 32 14.51 -5.80 -18.23
CA ARG A 32 13.34 -5.12 -18.77
C ARG A 32 13.00 -3.91 -17.91
N HIS A 33 12.40 -2.89 -18.50
CA HIS A 33 11.99 -1.69 -17.79
C HIS A 33 10.55 -1.82 -17.27
N ALA A 34 10.35 -1.44 -16.03
CA ALA A 34 9.00 -1.27 -15.48
C ALA A 34 8.26 -0.12 -16.17
N LYS A 35 6.94 -0.22 -16.19
CA LYS A 35 6.07 0.87 -16.64
C LYS A 35 6.33 2.14 -15.80
N PRO A 36 6.37 3.33 -16.42
CA PRO A 36 6.33 4.58 -15.65
C PRO A 36 5.08 4.67 -14.79
N SER A 37 5.20 5.18 -13.58
CA SER A 37 4.09 5.37 -12.66
C SER A 37 3.71 6.84 -12.52
N PRO A 38 2.45 7.15 -12.25
CA PRO A 38 2.04 8.52 -11.93
C PRO A 38 2.83 9.06 -10.73
N LYS A 39 3.23 10.33 -10.79
CA LYS A 39 4.03 10.95 -9.72
C LYS A 39 3.32 10.93 -8.38
N TRP A 40 2.00 11.14 -8.35
CA TRP A 40 1.25 11.11 -7.12
C TRP A 40 1.37 9.76 -6.37
N VAL A 41 1.57 8.64 -7.11
CA VAL A 41 1.80 7.32 -6.53
C VAL A 41 3.20 7.22 -5.92
N THR A 42 4.23 7.66 -6.65
CA THR A 42 5.65 7.45 -6.27
C THR A 42 6.18 8.51 -5.30
N GLU A 43 5.64 9.72 -5.35
CA GLU A 43 6.07 10.84 -4.52
C GLU A 43 5.19 11.05 -3.29
N GLY A 44 4.01 10.40 -3.26
CA GLY A 44 2.99 10.60 -2.24
C GLY A 44 3.32 10.04 -0.85
N VAL A 45 2.48 10.40 0.10
CA VAL A 45 2.36 9.83 1.44
C VAL A 45 0.99 9.19 1.54
N MET A 46 0.96 7.88 1.70
CA MET A 46 -0.27 7.10 1.76
C MET A 46 -0.77 6.96 3.21
N TYR A 47 -2.08 6.97 3.37
CA TYR A 47 -2.73 6.73 4.65
C TYR A 47 -3.85 5.69 4.47
N GLN A 48 -3.69 4.54 5.11
CA GLN A 48 -4.68 3.46 5.05
C GLN A 48 -5.77 3.67 6.10
N ILE A 49 -7.02 3.65 5.68
CA ILE A 49 -8.20 3.79 6.54
C ILE A 49 -8.93 2.44 6.61
N ASN A 50 -9.04 1.89 7.82
CA ASN A 50 -10.04 0.87 8.13
C ASN A 50 -11.32 1.58 8.59
N PRO A 51 -12.39 1.67 7.77
CA PRO A 51 -13.57 2.48 8.10
C PRO A 51 -14.19 2.10 9.45
N ARG A 52 -14.23 0.79 9.77
CA ARG A 52 -14.77 0.30 11.03
C ARG A 52 -14.03 0.80 12.26
N ALA A 53 -12.73 1.10 12.14
CA ALA A 53 -11.88 1.51 13.24
C ALA A 53 -11.64 3.03 13.28
N PHE A 54 -11.71 3.69 12.15
CA PHE A 54 -11.20 5.05 11.96
C PHE A 54 -11.95 6.11 12.76
N THR A 55 -13.28 6.04 12.81
CA THR A 55 -14.09 6.96 13.61
C THR A 55 -15.04 6.22 14.54
N PRO A 56 -15.55 6.85 15.60
CA PRO A 56 -16.56 6.24 16.47
C PRO A 56 -17.79 5.71 15.70
N GLU A 57 -18.24 6.46 14.69
CA GLU A 57 -19.40 6.10 13.85
C GLU A 57 -19.06 4.97 12.88
N GLY A 58 -17.82 4.91 12.37
CA GLY A 58 -17.38 3.94 11.39
C GLY A 58 -17.94 4.18 9.98
N THR A 59 -18.30 5.41 9.63
CA THR A 59 -18.96 5.76 8.36
C THR A 59 -18.08 6.64 7.47
N LEU A 60 -18.37 6.64 6.16
CA LEU A 60 -17.69 7.50 5.18
C LEU A 60 -17.86 8.98 5.51
N LYS A 61 -19.07 9.40 5.93
CA LYS A 61 -19.32 10.79 6.35
C LYS A 61 -18.51 11.22 7.57
N ALA A 62 -18.29 10.33 8.52
CA ALA A 62 -17.45 10.62 9.66
C ALA A 62 -15.98 10.65 9.28
N ALA A 63 -15.54 9.72 8.41
CA ALA A 63 -14.20 9.69 7.86
C ALA A 63 -13.88 10.95 7.02
N GLU A 64 -14.83 11.43 6.22
CA GLU A 64 -14.71 12.64 5.42
C GLU A 64 -14.34 13.87 6.28
N LYS A 65 -14.95 14.00 7.46
CA LYS A 65 -14.64 15.11 8.39
C LYS A 65 -13.21 15.10 8.92
N LYS A 66 -12.52 13.95 8.82
CA LYS A 66 -11.12 13.79 9.23
C LYS A 66 -10.11 14.06 8.10
N LEU A 67 -10.57 14.19 6.85
CA LEU A 67 -9.68 14.45 5.72
C LEU A 67 -8.84 15.73 5.85
N PRO A 68 -9.37 16.86 6.38
CA PRO A 68 -8.54 18.05 6.62
C PRO A 68 -7.37 17.81 7.58
N ASP A 69 -7.59 17.01 8.65
CA ASP A 69 -6.54 16.67 9.61
C ASP A 69 -5.43 15.84 8.93
N LEU A 70 -5.79 14.92 8.04
CA LEU A 70 -4.83 14.11 7.27
C LEU A 70 -4.07 14.96 6.25
N ALA A 71 -4.73 15.89 5.57
CA ALA A 71 -4.09 16.82 4.65
C ALA A 71 -3.05 17.70 5.36
N ASP A 72 -3.36 18.18 6.58
CA ASP A 72 -2.45 18.94 7.43
C ASP A 72 -1.21 18.14 7.85
N LEU A 73 -1.33 16.83 8.01
CA LEU A 73 -0.19 15.93 8.24
C LEU A 73 0.70 15.74 7.00
N GLY A 74 0.26 16.19 5.82
CA GLY A 74 0.96 15.99 4.55
C GLY A 74 0.61 14.68 3.85
N VAL A 75 -0.50 14.03 4.22
CA VAL A 75 -1.05 12.88 3.48
C VAL A 75 -1.55 13.34 2.12
N THR A 76 -1.20 12.62 1.07
CA THR A 76 -1.60 12.91 -0.31
C THR A 76 -2.40 11.78 -0.96
N ILE A 77 -2.44 10.61 -0.33
CA ILE A 77 -3.17 9.44 -0.81
C ILE A 77 -3.95 8.85 0.36
N VAL A 78 -5.26 8.76 0.25
CA VAL A 78 -6.10 8.01 1.17
C VAL A 78 -6.48 6.68 0.53
N TYR A 79 -6.18 5.58 1.22
CA TYR A 79 -6.48 4.23 0.80
C TYR A 79 -7.54 3.65 1.74
N LEU A 80 -8.75 3.44 1.24
CA LEU A 80 -9.87 2.85 1.98
C LEU A 80 -9.79 1.32 1.90
N CYS A 81 -9.74 0.62 3.05
CA CYS A 81 -10.10 -0.79 3.11
C CYS A 81 -11.51 -1.00 2.52
N PRO A 82 -11.90 -2.24 2.14
CA PRO A 82 -13.11 -2.44 1.37
C PRO A 82 -14.34 -1.82 2.02
N VAL A 83 -15.09 -1.07 1.22
CA VAL A 83 -16.35 -0.38 1.63
C VAL A 83 -17.57 -0.93 0.91
N PHE A 84 -17.41 -2.00 0.14
CA PHE A 84 -18.47 -2.63 -0.64
C PHE A 84 -19.33 -3.55 0.22
N VAL A 85 -20.54 -3.90 -0.28
CA VAL A 85 -21.48 -4.71 0.47
C VAL A 85 -20.88 -6.05 0.84
N ALA A 86 -20.72 -6.29 2.14
CA ALA A 86 -20.24 -7.56 2.67
C ALA A 86 -21.34 -8.61 2.66
N ASP A 87 -20.93 -9.89 2.49
CA ASP A 87 -21.85 -11.00 2.51
C ASP A 87 -22.33 -11.29 3.95
N ASP A 88 -23.62 -11.36 4.13
CA ASP A 88 -24.32 -11.51 5.42
C ASP A 88 -24.73 -12.97 5.73
N ASP A 89 -24.29 -13.94 4.92
CA ASP A 89 -24.59 -15.35 5.17
C ASP A 89 -24.01 -15.84 6.50
N MET A 90 -24.89 -16.39 7.34
CA MET A 90 -24.56 -16.90 8.68
C MET A 90 -23.91 -18.28 8.66
N ASN A 91 -23.84 -18.95 7.49
CA ASN A 91 -23.22 -20.27 7.38
C ASN A 91 -21.71 -20.20 7.66
N ARG A 92 -21.31 -20.70 8.82
CA ARG A 92 -19.92 -20.66 9.29
C ARG A 92 -18.96 -21.52 8.45
N ASP A 93 -19.44 -22.37 7.55
CA ASP A 93 -18.58 -23.11 6.59
C ASP A 93 -17.90 -22.15 5.61
N PHE A 94 -18.53 -21.00 5.36
CA PHE A 94 -17.99 -19.91 4.56
C PHE A 94 -17.40 -18.77 5.40
N TRP A 95 -17.04 -19.02 6.66
CA TRP A 95 -16.26 -18.09 7.47
C TRP A 95 -14.79 -18.51 7.48
N SER A 96 -13.90 -17.53 7.32
CA SER A 96 -12.45 -17.82 7.34
C SER A 96 -12.02 -18.33 8.72
N PRO A 97 -10.93 -19.12 8.77
CA PRO A 97 -10.35 -19.53 10.06
C PRO A 97 -10.04 -18.31 10.97
N ARG A 98 -9.55 -17.21 10.39
CA ARG A 98 -9.23 -15.96 11.05
C ARG A 98 -10.49 -15.29 11.63
N GLN A 99 -11.58 -15.26 10.85
CA GLN A 99 -12.88 -14.73 11.34
C GLN A 99 -13.40 -15.54 12.52
N LYS A 100 -13.35 -16.88 12.43
CA LYS A 100 -13.74 -17.77 13.55
C LYS A 100 -12.87 -17.56 14.79
N ALA A 101 -11.56 -17.39 14.61
CA ALA A 101 -10.61 -17.16 15.69
C ALA A 101 -10.79 -15.78 16.37
N SER A 102 -11.34 -14.79 15.67
CA SER A 102 -11.57 -13.44 16.20
C SER A 102 -12.58 -13.42 17.35
N LYS A 103 -13.42 -14.44 17.46
CA LYS A 103 -14.57 -14.55 18.40
C LYS A 103 -15.61 -13.43 18.21
N MET A 104 -15.59 -12.75 17.07
CA MET A 104 -16.62 -11.80 16.66
C MET A 104 -17.76 -12.55 15.98
N GLU A 105 -18.95 -12.52 16.54
CA GLU A 105 -20.15 -13.22 16.02
C GLU A 105 -20.85 -12.35 14.94
N SER A 106 -20.07 -11.76 14.03
CA SER A 106 -20.58 -11.00 12.89
C SER A 106 -20.30 -11.74 11.60
N PRO A 107 -21.27 -11.94 10.71
CA PRO A 107 -21.04 -12.49 9.37
C PRO A 107 -20.33 -11.47 8.48
N LEU A 108 -20.50 -10.18 8.75
CA LEU A 108 -20.03 -9.10 7.89
C LEU A 108 -18.49 -8.99 7.96
N ASN A 109 -17.87 -9.50 6.91
CA ASN A 109 -16.44 -9.36 6.69
C ASN A 109 -16.22 -8.56 5.41
N PRO A 110 -15.54 -7.39 5.47
CA PRO A 110 -15.36 -6.53 4.30
C PRO A 110 -14.56 -7.19 3.16
N TYR A 111 -13.85 -8.30 3.45
CA TYR A 111 -13.17 -9.12 2.45
C TYR A 111 -14.02 -10.33 1.98
N ARG A 112 -15.30 -10.41 2.32
CA ARG A 112 -16.25 -11.42 1.86
C ARG A 112 -17.40 -10.72 1.13
N MET A 113 -17.16 -10.35 -0.13
CA MET A 113 -18.04 -9.49 -0.93
C MET A 113 -19.36 -10.17 -1.30
N LYS A 114 -20.46 -9.46 -1.09
CA LYS A 114 -21.79 -9.77 -1.64
C LYS A 114 -22.04 -9.00 -2.93
N ASP A 115 -21.77 -7.69 -2.93
CA ASP A 115 -21.93 -6.84 -4.10
C ASP A 115 -20.71 -5.93 -4.27
N PHE A 116 -20.16 -5.93 -5.48
CA PHE A 116 -18.98 -5.13 -5.86
C PHE A 116 -19.33 -3.74 -6.40
N TYR A 117 -20.62 -3.46 -6.61
CA TYR A 117 -21.11 -2.28 -7.31
C TYR A 117 -21.74 -1.22 -6.40
N HIS A 118 -21.91 -1.53 -5.11
CA HIS A 118 -22.54 -0.64 -4.14
C HIS A 118 -21.76 -0.56 -2.84
N VAL A 119 -21.83 0.60 -2.21
CA VAL A 119 -21.29 0.83 -0.86
C VAL A 119 -22.16 0.09 0.16
N ASP A 120 -21.51 -0.57 1.13
CA ASP A 120 -22.20 -1.25 2.23
C ASP A 120 -22.93 -0.23 3.09
N PRO A 121 -24.22 -0.45 3.38
CA PRO A 121 -25.02 0.43 4.25
C PRO A 121 -24.40 0.66 5.65
N GLU A 122 -23.50 -0.22 6.10
CA GLU A 122 -22.73 -0.02 7.33
C GLU A 122 -21.84 1.24 7.23
N TYR A 123 -21.32 1.55 6.06
CA TYR A 123 -20.41 2.69 5.84
C TYR A 123 -21.12 3.93 5.33
N GLY A 124 -22.31 3.78 4.78
CA GLY A 124 -23.11 4.86 4.21
C GLY A 124 -23.74 4.51 2.88
N THR A 125 -23.77 5.45 1.96
CA THR A 125 -24.37 5.32 0.64
C THR A 125 -23.34 5.54 -0.48
N ASP A 126 -23.71 5.17 -1.70
CA ASP A 126 -22.92 5.48 -2.91
C ASP A 126 -22.65 6.99 -3.06
N ALA A 127 -23.62 7.83 -2.66
CA ALA A 127 -23.45 9.29 -2.65
C ALA A 127 -22.43 9.75 -1.62
N ASP A 128 -22.40 9.11 -0.43
CA ASP A 128 -21.41 9.42 0.61
C ASP A 128 -19.98 9.12 0.15
N LEU A 129 -19.77 8.07 -0.66
CA LEU A 129 -18.46 7.79 -1.27
C LEU A 129 -18.08 8.85 -2.29
N LYS A 130 -19.01 9.32 -3.12
CA LYS A 130 -18.75 10.43 -4.07
C LYS A 130 -18.36 11.71 -3.35
N ASP A 131 -19.07 12.07 -2.28
CA ASP A 131 -18.78 13.24 -1.46
C ASP A 131 -17.40 13.12 -0.80
N TYR A 132 -17.06 11.94 -0.27
CA TYR A 132 -15.76 11.62 0.30
C TYR A 132 -14.63 11.85 -0.73
N VAL A 133 -14.76 11.29 -1.95
CA VAL A 133 -13.78 11.46 -3.03
C VAL A 133 -13.66 12.94 -3.42
N ALA A 134 -14.78 13.63 -3.59
CA ALA A 134 -14.77 15.05 -3.95
C ALA A 134 -14.12 15.92 -2.87
N THR A 135 -14.32 15.61 -1.60
CA THR A 135 -13.67 16.32 -0.48
C THR A 135 -12.18 16.03 -0.42
N ALA A 136 -11.75 14.79 -0.62
CA ALA A 136 -10.34 14.43 -0.73
C ALA A 136 -9.64 15.21 -1.86
N HIS A 137 -10.27 15.28 -3.04
CA HIS A 137 -9.74 16.03 -4.18
C HIS A 137 -9.62 17.52 -3.90
N LYS A 138 -10.60 18.15 -3.23
CA LYS A 138 -10.53 19.57 -2.82
C LYS A 138 -9.34 19.85 -1.89
N LEU A 139 -8.93 18.86 -1.12
CA LEU A 139 -7.78 18.92 -0.22
C LEU A 139 -6.46 18.51 -0.89
N GLY A 140 -6.48 18.20 -2.20
CA GLY A 140 -5.29 17.79 -2.96
C GLY A 140 -4.89 16.33 -2.75
N MET A 141 -5.75 15.53 -2.14
CA MET A 141 -5.50 14.10 -1.92
C MET A 141 -6.12 13.24 -3.03
N LYS A 142 -5.51 12.09 -3.29
CA LYS A 142 -5.97 11.01 -4.17
C LYS A 142 -6.64 9.91 -3.35
N VAL A 143 -7.63 9.22 -3.96
CA VAL A 143 -8.40 8.16 -3.30
C VAL A 143 -8.16 6.83 -3.99
N MET A 144 -7.75 5.83 -3.22
CA MET A 144 -7.62 4.43 -3.66
C MET A 144 -8.64 3.55 -2.91
N LEU A 145 -9.28 2.63 -3.65
CA LEU A 145 -10.18 1.63 -3.08
C LEU A 145 -9.51 0.25 -3.03
N ASP A 146 -9.86 -0.53 -2.03
CA ASP A 146 -9.43 -1.93 -1.88
C ASP A 146 -10.40 -2.85 -2.62
N MET A 147 -9.91 -3.56 -3.66
CA MET A 147 -10.71 -4.44 -4.50
C MET A 147 -10.40 -5.90 -4.20
N VAL A 148 -11.43 -6.68 -3.86
CA VAL A 148 -11.30 -8.09 -3.48
C VAL A 148 -11.81 -8.96 -4.62
N PHE A 149 -10.94 -9.26 -5.59
CA PHE A 149 -11.32 -9.96 -6.83
C PHE A 149 -10.88 -11.41 -6.87
N PHE A 150 -10.22 -11.95 -5.84
CA PHE A 150 -9.86 -13.37 -5.82
C PHE A 150 -11.03 -14.27 -5.45
N HIS A 151 -11.94 -13.80 -4.62
CA HIS A 151 -13.07 -14.54 -4.09
C HIS A 151 -14.28 -13.62 -3.82
N CYS A 152 -15.41 -14.24 -3.48
CA CYS A 152 -16.63 -13.54 -3.09
C CYS A 152 -17.30 -14.24 -1.90
N GLY A 153 -18.40 -13.69 -1.40
CA GLY A 153 -19.27 -14.38 -0.45
C GLY A 153 -20.11 -15.47 -1.14
N PRO A 154 -20.66 -16.42 -0.37
CA PRO A 154 -21.47 -17.51 -0.90
C PRO A 154 -22.81 -17.05 -1.50
N THR A 155 -23.31 -15.88 -1.08
CA THR A 155 -24.55 -15.27 -1.60
C THR A 155 -24.27 -14.05 -2.46
N ALA A 156 -23.08 -13.98 -3.08
CA ALA A 156 -22.70 -12.86 -3.91
C ALA A 156 -23.61 -12.72 -5.15
N VAL A 157 -24.05 -11.48 -5.42
CA VAL A 157 -24.93 -11.13 -6.55
C VAL A 157 -24.38 -11.64 -7.89
N LEU A 158 -23.05 -11.66 -8.05
CA LEU A 158 -22.44 -12.16 -9.28
C LEU A 158 -22.70 -13.66 -9.53
N ILE A 159 -22.91 -14.49 -8.49
CA ILE A 159 -23.23 -15.92 -8.62
C ILE A 159 -24.63 -16.10 -9.21
N ASP A 160 -25.59 -15.26 -8.80
CA ASP A 160 -26.96 -15.28 -9.34
C ASP A 160 -27.00 -14.79 -10.80
N LYS A 161 -26.13 -13.82 -11.14
CA LYS A 161 -26.02 -13.32 -12.52
C LYS A 161 -25.50 -14.42 -13.47
N ASN A 162 -24.49 -15.15 -13.05
CA ASN A 162 -23.95 -16.27 -13.83
C ASN A 162 -23.24 -17.27 -12.89
N PRO A 163 -23.78 -18.49 -12.72
CA PRO A 163 -23.19 -19.52 -11.88
C PRO A 163 -21.74 -19.91 -12.27
N ASN A 164 -21.31 -19.63 -13.50
CA ASN A 164 -19.95 -19.89 -13.97
C ASN A 164 -18.94 -18.84 -13.54
N PHE A 165 -19.35 -17.77 -12.87
CA PHE A 165 -18.46 -16.75 -12.34
C PHE A 165 -17.61 -17.26 -11.17
N VAL A 166 -18.02 -18.35 -10.52
CA VAL A 166 -17.22 -19.01 -9.48
C VAL A 166 -16.76 -20.40 -9.95
N ASN A 167 -15.61 -20.83 -9.44
CA ASN A 167 -15.09 -22.15 -9.73
C ASN A 167 -15.99 -23.24 -9.13
N ARG A 168 -16.24 -24.30 -9.90
CA ARG A 168 -17.00 -25.46 -9.47
C ARG A 168 -16.24 -26.74 -9.77
N ASP A 169 -16.44 -27.76 -8.94
CA ASP A 169 -15.94 -29.11 -9.19
C ASP A 169 -16.79 -29.85 -10.25
N LYS A 170 -16.40 -31.10 -10.55
CA LYS A 170 -17.08 -31.92 -11.51
C LYS A 170 -18.56 -32.25 -11.16
N ASP A 171 -18.93 -32.12 -9.89
CA ASP A 171 -20.28 -32.37 -9.39
C ASP A 171 -21.08 -31.07 -9.27
N GLY A 172 -20.55 -29.96 -9.75
CA GLY A 172 -21.17 -28.64 -9.73
C GLY A 172 -21.09 -27.89 -8.40
N LYS A 173 -20.40 -28.43 -7.39
CA LYS A 173 -20.22 -27.80 -6.09
C LYS A 173 -19.20 -26.66 -6.19
N ILE A 174 -19.47 -25.54 -5.51
CA ILE A 174 -18.59 -24.37 -5.45
C ILE A 174 -17.26 -24.76 -4.79
N ILE A 175 -16.16 -24.39 -5.45
CA ILE A 175 -14.79 -24.56 -4.91
C ILE A 175 -14.46 -23.33 -4.06
N THR A 176 -14.02 -23.58 -2.82
CA THR A 176 -13.57 -22.52 -1.90
C THR A 176 -12.05 -22.51 -1.78
N GLY A 177 -11.50 -21.30 -1.61
CA GLY A 177 -10.07 -21.09 -1.36
C GLY A 177 -9.66 -21.30 0.10
N ALA A 178 -8.44 -20.89 0.44
CA ALA A 178 -7.85 -21.00 1.78
C ALA A 178 -8.70 -20.28 2.85
N TRP A 179 -9.37 -19.20 2.49
CA TRP A 179 -10.26 -18.43 3.37
C TRP A 179 -11.68 -18.99 3.46
N LYS A 180 -11.96 -20.14 2.83
CA LYS A 180 -13.30 -20.77 2.79
C LYS A 180 -14.34 -19.98 1.98
N TYR A 181 -13.91 -19.03 1.15
CA TYR A 181 -14.78 -18.25 0.26
C TYR A 181 -14.79 -18.83 -1.15
N PRO A 182 -15.93 -18.74 -1.89
CA PRO A 182 -16.01 -19.10 -3.30
C PRO A 182 -14.93 -18.38 -4.12
N THR A 183 -14.11 -19.11 -4.86
CA THR A 183 -13.09 -18.50 -5.73
C THR A 183 -13.65 -18.13 -7.08
N LEU A 184 -13.22 -16.99 -7.64
CA LEU A 184 -13.69 -16.49 -8.93
C LEU A 184 -13.04 -17.25 -10.09
N ASN A 185 -13.83 -17.46 -11.17
CA ASN A 185 -13.42 -18.25 -12.33
C ASN A 185 -12.88 -17.36 -13.47
N TYR A 186 -11.60 -17.05 -13.45
CA TYR A 186 -10.94 -16.22 -14.48
C TYR A 186 -10.86 -16.86 -15.87
N LYS A 187 -11.28 -18.14 -16.03
CA LYS A 187 -11.47 -18.77 -17.34
C LYS A 187 -12.78 -18.34 -18.01
N CYS A 188 -13.70 -17.73 -17.27
CA CYS A 188 -14.96 -17.19 -17.78
C CYS A 188 -14.74 -15.75 -18.29
N PRO A 189 -14.84 -15.49 -19.62
CA PRO A 189 -14.62 -14.15 -20.16
C PRO A 189 -15.63 -13.12 -19.65
N GLU A 190 -16.87 -13.54 -19.41
CA GLU A 190 -17.94 -12.67 -18.93
C GLU A 190 -17.67 -12.22 -17.47
N LEU A 191 -17.02 -13.05 -16.65
CA LEU A 191 -16.56 -12.60 -15.33
C LEU A 191 -15.49 -11.51 -15.46
N ARG A 192 -14.50 -11.73 -16.33
CA ARG A 192 -13.44 -10.73 -16.55
C ARG A 192 -14.04 -9.40 -16.98
N GLU A 193 -15.00 -9.44 -17.93
CA GLU A 193 -15.70 -8.23 -18.37
C GLU A 193 -16.48 -7.57 -17.22
N TYR A 194 -17.22 -8.36 -16.42
CA TYR A 194 -17.97 -7.85 -15.28
C TYR A 194 -17.07 -7.11 -14.27
N LEU A 195 -15.89 -7.67 -13.96
CA LEU A 195 -14.96 -7.07 -13.03
C LEU A 195 -14.25 -5.83 -13.62
N HIS A 196 -13.90 -5.86 -14.92
CA HIS A 196 -13.35 -4.69 -15.59
C HIS A 196 -14.34 -3.51 -15.60
N GLN A 197 -15.60 -3.77 -15.94
CA GLN A 197 -16.66 -2.75 -15.90
C GLN A 197 -16.88 -2.18 -14.50
N ASN A 198 -16.74 -3.01 -13.47
CA ASN A 198 -16.79 -2.56 -12.09
C ASN A 198 -15.67 -1.54 -11.77
N MET A 199 -14.42 -1.83 -12.13
CA MET A 199 -13.31 -0.89 -11.93
C MET A 199 -13.51 0.39 -12.75
N GLU A 200 -13.93 0.27 -14.01
CA GLU A 200 -14.22 1.41 -14.88
C GLU A 200 -15.28 2.33 -14.28
N MET A 201 -16.33 1.76 -13.70
CA MET A 201 -17.41 2.50 -13.04
C MET A 201 -16.87 3.32 -11.86
N TRP A 202 -16.05 2.72 -10.98
CA TRP A 202 -15.50 3.45 -9.83
C TRP A 202 -14.62 4.61 -10.26
N VAL A 203 -13.83 4.47 -11.33
CA VAL A 203 -13.00 5.57 -11.86
C VAL A 203 -13.86 6.61 -12.53
N ARG A 204 -14.76 6.21 -13.45
CA ARG A 204 -15.54 7.13 -14.29
C ARG A 204 -16.62 7.88 -13.52
N ASP A 205 -17.38 7.16 -12.68
CA ASP A 205 -18.62 7.69 -12.11
C ASP A 205 -18.42 8.21 -10.67
N TYR A 206 -17.35 7.78 -9.99
CA TYR A 206 -17.01 8.18 -8.61
C TYR A 206 -15.73 9.00 -8.52
N GLY A 207 -14.94 9.06 -9.59
CA GLY A 207 -13.67 9.81 -9.60
C GLY A 207 -12.56 9.17 -8.79
N VAL A 208 -12.62 7.86 -8.52
CA VAL A 208 -11.59 7.14 -7.81
C VAL A 208 -10.28 7.19 -8.61
N ASP A 209 -9.16 7.48 -7.94
CA ASP A 209 -7.86 7.67 -8.59
C ASP A 209 -7.07 6.39 -8.76
N GLY A 210 -7.42 5.34 -8.02
CA GLY A 210 -6.67 4.09 -8.10
C GLY A 210 -7.23 2.99 -7.20
N PHE A 211 -6.53 1.86 -7.23
CA PHE A 211 -6.95 0.66 -6.53
C PHE A 211 -5.80 -0.05 -5.86
N ARG A 212 -6.07 -0.67 -4.72
CA ARG A 212 -5.28 -1.76 -4.16
C ARG A 212 -5.98 -3.08 -4.45
N MET A 213 -5.26 -4.03 -4.99
CA MET A 213 -5.80 -5.35 -5.33
C MET A 213 -5.46 -6.34 -4.25
N ASP A 214 -6.48 -6.80 -3.53
CA ASP A 214 -6.39 -7.86 -2.52
C ASP A 214 -5.84 -9.13 -3.17
N VAL A 215 -4.78 -9.71 -2.57
CA VAL A 215 -4.05 -10.88 -3.07
C VAL A 215 -3.81 -10.87 -4.58
N GLY A 216 -3.39 -9.72 -5.13
CA GLY A 216 -3.30 -9.46 -6.56
C GLY A 216 -2.45 -10.45 -7.35
N ASP A 217 -1.45 -11.09 -6.72
CA ASP A 217 -0.60 -12.10 -7.35
C ASP A 217 -1.27 -13.50 -7.46
N LEU A 218 -2.42 -13.73 -6.85
CA LEU A 218 -3.23 -14.94 -7.04
C LEU A 218 -4.21 -14.84 -8.22
N ILE A 219 -4.34 -13.65 -8.81
CA ILE A 219 -5.17 -13.37 -9.97
C ILE A 219 -4.29 -13.37 -11.23
N PRO A 220 -4.77 -13.87 -12.40
CA PRO A 220 -3.98 -13.88 -13.62
C PRO A 220 -3.43 -12.51 -13.99
N LEU A 221 -2.14 -12.44 -14.33
CA LEU A 221 -1.47 -11.15 -14.63
C LEU A 221 -2.07 -10.47 -15.86
N ASP A 222 -2.42 -11.24 -16.89
CA ASP A 222 -3.07 -10.74 -18.11
C ASP A 222 -4.40 -10.03 -17.83
N PHE A 223 -5.16 -10.47 -16.81
CA PHE A 223 -6.36 -9.75 -16.36
C PHE A 223 -6.02 -8.35 -15.86
N TRP A 224 -4.94 -8.20 -15.10
CA TRP A 224 -4.51 -6.89 -14.59
C TRP A 224 -3.91 -6.00 -15.68
N GLU A 225 -3.18 -6.59 -16.64
CA GLU A 225 -2.66 -5.86 -17.78
C GLU A 225 -3.79 -5.30 -18.66
N ASP A 226 -4.84 -6.11 -18.92
CA ASP A 226 -6.05 -5.66 -19.62
C ASP A 226 -6.80 -4.57 -18.83
N ALA A 227 -6.97 -4.76 -17.50
CA ALA A 227 -7.58 -3.76 -16.64
C ALA A 227 -6.86 -2.42 -16.72
N ARG A 228 -5.52 -2.43 -16.66
CA ARG A 228 -4.69 -1.23 -16.75
C ARG A 228 -4.93 -0.46 -18.05
N VAL A 229 -4.91 -1.15 -19.18
CA VAL A 229 -5.15 -0.53 -20.49
C VAL A 229 -6.54 0.10 -20.58
N ARG A 230 -7.54 -0.52 -19.98
CA ARG A 230 -8.93 0.00 -19.97
C ARG A 230 -9.06 1.23 -19.08
N LEU A 231 -8.49 1.17 -17.87
CA LEU A 231 -8.55 2.25 -16.89
C LEU A 231 -7.81 3.50 -17.34
N GLU A 232 -6.66 3.35 -18.01
CA GLU A 232 -5.89 4.48 -18.56
C GLU A 232 -6.63 5.25 -19.66
N LYS A 233 -7.58 4.64 -20.34
CA LYS A 233 -8.47 5.35 -21.29
C LYS A 233 -9.44 6.29 -20.59
N ILE A 234 -9.78 6.02 -19.32
CA ILE A 234 -10.68 6.84 -18.51
C ILE A 234 -9.86 7.86 -17.70
N ASN A 235 -8.82 7.40 -17.03
CA ASN A 235 -7.91 8.22 -16.25
C ASN A 235 -6.47 7.79 -16.52
N PRO A 236 -5.71 8.52 -17.36
CA PRO A 236 -4.30 8.19 -17.65
C PRO A 236 -3.37 8.15 -16.43
N GLU A 237 -3.78 8.82 -15.35
CA GLU A 237 -3.06 8.89 -14.07
C GLU A 237 -3.57 7.86 -13.05
N VAL A 238 -4.34 6.84 -13.46
CA VAL A 238 -4.84 5.81 -12.54
C VAL A 238 -3.69 5.09 -11.85
N GLY A 239 -3.77 4.91 -10.52
CA GLY A 239 -2.77 4.20 -9.72
C GLY A 239 -3.21 2.77 -9.42
N MET A 240 -2.27 1.81 -9.46
CA MET A 240 -2.54 0.41 -9.12
C MET A 240 -1.48 -0.15 -8.16
N LEU A 241 -1.93 -0.63 -7.01
CA LEU A 241 -1.12 -1.25 -5.96
C LEU A 241 -1.50 -2.74 -5.86
N SER A 242 -0.52 -3.63 -6.05
CA SER A 242 -0.71 -5.08 -5.86
C SER A 242 -0.43 -5.47 -4.40
N GLU A 243 -1.37 -6.13 -3.75
CA GLU A 243 -1.03 -6.95 -2.60
C GLU A 243 -0.44 -8.27 -3.10
N GLY A 244 0.84 -8.24 -3.44
CA GLY A 244 1.50 -9.37 -4.09
C GLY A 244 3.01 -9.31 -4.01
N LYS A 245 3.64 -10.37 -4.55
CA LYS A 245 5.10 -10.54 -4.62
C LYS A 245 5.56 -10.89 -6.03
N ARG A 246 4.65 -10.91 -7.01
CA ARG A 246 4.96 -11.29 -8.38
C ARG A 246 5.93 -10.27 -8.99
N MET A 247 7.11 -10.74 -9.42
CA MET A 247 8.18 -9.85 -9.90
C MET A 247 7.79 -9.07 -11.17
N ALA A 248 6.89 -9.63 -12.01
CA ALA A 248 6.47 -9.04 -13.27
C ALA A 248 5.34 -8.00 -13.15
N ASP A 249 4.74 -7.85 -11.96
CA ASP A 249 3.56 -6.98 -11.75
C ASP A 249 3.77 -5.56 -12.28
N GLN A 250 4.95 -4.98 -12.05
CA GLN A 250 5.24 -3.60 -12.44
C GLN A 250 5.71 -3.41 -13.90
N LEU A 251 5.73 -4.47 -14.70
CA LEU A 251 6.04 -4.31 -16.13
C LEU A 251 4.94 -3.55 -16.86
N LYS A 252 3.66 -3.92 -16.66
CA LYS A 252 2.54 -3.37 -17.43
C LYS A 252 1.31 -3.05 -16.58
N ALA A 253 1.10 -3.74 -15.44
CA ALA A 253 -0.15 -3.66 -14.68
C ALA A 253 -0.09 -2.70 -13.49
N PHE A 254 0.89 -2.86 -12.61
CA PHE A 254 0.94 -2.20 -11.31
C PHE A 254 2.01 -1.12 -11.22
N ASP A 255 1.82 -0.21 -10.29
CA ASP A 255 2.77 0.87 -9.97
C ASP A 255 3.58 0.55 -8.72
N LEU A 256 2.95 -0.13 -7.76
CA LEU A 256 3.51 -0.50 -6.47
C LEU A 256 3.14 -1.93 -6.10
N ASP A 257 4.00 -2.56 -5.31
CA ASP A 257 3.69 -3.79 -4.58
C ASP A 257 3.72 -3.55 -3.07
N TYR A 258 3.18 -4.50 -2.30
CA TYR A 258 3.32 -4.50 -0.85
C TYR A 258 4.75 -4.86 -0.43
N GLY A 259 5.31 -4.09 0.50
CA GLY A 259 6.62 -4.34 1.09
C GLY A 259 6.60 -5.44 2.17
N PHE A 260 5.92 -6.58 1.96
CA PHE A 260 5.78 -7.64 2.97
C PHE A 260 7.10 -8.10 3.54
N THR A 261 8.06 -8.46 2.67
CA THR A 261 9.34 -9.00 3.11
C THR A 261 10.14 -7.94 3.88
N GLN A 262 10.06 -6.69 3.45
CA GLN A 262 10.68 -5.55 4.12
C GLN A 262 10.08 -5.35 5.51
N THR A 263 8.75 -5.30 5.63
CA THR A 263 8.05 -5.13 6.91
C THR A 263 8.33 -6.28 7.87
N VAL A 264 8.27 -7.53 7.40
CA VAL A 264 8.61 -8.72 8.22
C VAL A 264 10.06 -8.65 8.71
N THR A 265 11.00 -8.23 7.87
CA THR A 265 12.42 -8.11 8.25
C THR A 265 12.62 -7.02 9.28
N LEU A 266 12.00 -5.84 9.09
CA LEU A 266 12.05 -4.75 10.08
C LEU A 266 11.47 -5.18 11.44
N ARG A 267 10.35 -5.88 11.44
CA ARG A 267 9.78 -6.42 12.69
C ARG A 267 10.73 -7.41 13.36
N LYS A 268 11.41 -8.30 12.62
CA LYS A 268 12.42 -9.20 13.19
C LYS A 268 13.63 -8.45 13.74
N ILE A 269 14.05 -7.37 13.10
CA ILE A 269 15.13 -6.51 13.59
C ILE A 269 14.73 -5.88 14.92
N MET A 270 13.53 -5.32 15.01
CA MET A 270 13.02 -4.63 16.18
C MET A 270 12.69 -5.58 17.33
N ASP A 271 12.03 -6.71 17.03
CA ASP A 271 11.45 -7.62 18.03
C ASP A 271 12.40 -8.73 18.47
N HIS A 272 13.24 -9.22 17.54
CA HIS A 272 14.03 -10.43 17.73
C HIS A 272 15.54 -10.20 17.61
N GLY A 273 15.98 -8.94 17.52
CA GLY A 273 17.40 -8.61 17.47
C GLY A 273 18.12 -9.08 16.20
N LEU A 274 17.39 -9.34 15.10
CA LEU A 274 18.01 -9.59 13.81
C LEU A 274 18.95 -8.43 13.45
N SER A 275 20.12 -8.71 12.85
CA SER A 275 21.06 -7.65 12.45
C SER A 275 20.39 -6.65 11.50
N ALA A 276 20.59 -5.36 11.74
CA ALA A 276 20.10 -4.27 10.89
C ALA A 276 20.63 -4.39 9.45
N LYS A 277 21.83 -4.94 9.25
CA LYS A 277 22.42 -5.23 7.95
C LYS A 277 21.58 -6.15 7.06
N GLU A 278 20.75 -7.02 7.64
CA GLU A 278 19.89 -7.91 6.86
C GLU A 278 18.83 -7.13 6.06
N PHE A 279 18.46 -5.93 6.50
CA PHE A 279 17.55 -5.07 5.76
C PHE A 279 18.17 -4.56 4.45
N SER A 280 19.39 -4.07 4.46
CA SER A 280 20.09 -3.61 3.25
C SER A 280 20.34 -4.77 2.27
N LYS A 281 20.77 -5.92 2.76
CA LYS A 281 20.95 -7.13 1.93
C LYS A 281 19.65 -7.54 1.25
N LEU A 282 18.53 -7.55 2.01
CA LEU A 282 17.22 -7.86 1.47
C LEU A 282 16.80 -6.89 0.37
N LYS A 283 16.99 -5.58 0.58
CA LYS A 283 16.64 -4.55 -0.41
C LYS A 283 17.45 -4.71 -1.70
N LEU A 284 18.74 -4.99 -1.60
CA LEU A 284 19.59 -5.23 -2.77
C LEU A 284 19.15 -6.49 -3.55
N LEU A 285 18.86 -7.59 -2.83
CA LEU A 285 18.36 -8.82 -3.44
C LEU A 285 16.98 -8.61 -4.10
N PHE A 286 16.08 -7.87 -3.45
CA PHE A 286 14.77 -7.56 -3.99
C PHE A 286 14.88 -6.79 -5.31
N LYS A 287 15.73 -5.76 -5.35
CA LYS A 287 15.99 -4.93 -6.53
C LYS A 287 16.59 -5.73 -7.69
N SER A 288 17.56 -6.61 -7.41
CA SER A 288 18.29 -7.38 -8.43
C SER A 288 17.42 -8.38 -9.21
N ASN A 289 16.28 -8.78 -8.66
CA ASN A 289 15.37 -9.77 -9.26
C ASN A 289 14.15 -9.14 -9.96
N ARG A 290 14.03 -7.81 -9.98
CA ARG A 290 12.89 -7.11 -10.54
C ARG A 290 13.25 -6.32 -11.79
N PRO A 291 12.26 -5.89 -12.59
CA PRO A 291 12.48 -4.98 -13.70
C PRO A 291 13.22 -3.71 -13.25
N ILE A 292 13.97 -3.10 -14.13
CA ILE A 292 14.62 -1.81 -13.88
C ILE A 292 13.53 -0.78 -13.55
N GLY A 293 13.60 -0.17 -12.37
CA GLY A 293 12.57 0.72 -11.84
C GLY A 293 11.28 0.02 -11.41
N GLY A 294 11.29 -1.33 -11.29
CA GLY A 294 10.16 -2.15 -10.86
C GLY A 294 10.30 -2.69 -9.43
N ASP A 295 11.08 -2.04 -8.60
CA ASP A 295 11.28 -2.35 -7.18
C ASP A 295 10.51 -1.42 -6.25
N ARG A 296 9.50 -0.72 -6.79
CA ARG A 296 8.66 0.21 -6.04
C ARG A 296 7.68 -0.55 -5.13
N VAL A 297 7.71 -0.22 -3.85
CA VAL A 297 6.83 -0.82 -2.84
C VAL A 297 6.25 0.26 -1.94
N ILE A 298 5.12 -0.06 -1.30
CA ILE A 298 4.73 0.67 -0.11
C ILE A 298 5.56 0.18 1.08
N HIS A 299 6.10 1.13 1.84
CA HIS A 299 6.76 0.86 3.11
C HIS A 299 5.82 1.19 4.26
N TYR A 300 5.60 0.24 5.14
CA TYR A 300 4.68 0.39 6.26
C TYR A 300 5.18 -0.36 7.50
N VAL A 301 4.74 0.09 8.66
CA VAL A 301 5.04 -0.55 9.95
C VAL A 301 3.89 -1.47 10.36
N GLU A 302 2.67 -0.99 10.18
CA GLU A 302 1.42 -1.72 10.40
C GLU A 302 0.44 -1.49 9.25
N ASN A 303 -0.52 -2.40 9.12
CA ASN A 303 -1.67 -2.29 8.25
C ASN A 303 -2.91 -2.89 8.95
N HIS A 304 -4.05 -2.92 8.28
CA HIS A 304 -5.30 -3.47 8.80
C HIS A 304 -5.19 -4.94 9.23
N ASP A 305 -4.31 -5.72 8.59
CA ASP A 305 -4.09 -7.13 8.93
C ASP A 305 -3.31 -7.29 10.21
N LEU A 306 -2.14 -6.65 10.31
CA LEU A 306 -1.30 -6.70 11.51
C LEU A 306 -2.03 -6.16 12.72
N SER A 307 -2.79 -5.07 12.56
CA SER A 307 -3.59 -4.48 13.63
C SER A 307 -4.76 -5.36 14.07
N ASN A 308 -5.31 -6.19 13.17
CA ASN A 308 -6.38 -7.12 13.49
C ASN A 308 -5.88 -8.40 14.18
N ASP A 309 -4.76 -8.96 13.69
CA ASP A 309 -4.28 -10.27 14.15
C ASP A 309 -3.50 -10.18 15.45
N ASP A 310 -2.75 -9.12 15.64
CA ASP A 310 -1.73 -9.04 16.69
C ASP A 310 -2.06 -7.94 17.72
N TYR A 311 -3.22 -8.09 18.35
CA TYR A 311 -3.75 -7.09 19.28
C TYR A 311 -2.77 -6.74 20.42
N GLU A 312 -2.19 -7.76 21.06
CA GLU A 312 -1.25 -7.53 22.18
C GLU A 312 0.09 -6.97 21.71
N ASN A 313 0.36 -7.11 20.41
CA ASN A 313 1.64 -6.76 19.81
C ASN A 313 1.55 -5.59 18.82
N ARG A 314 0.60 -4.65 19.04
CA ARG A 314 0.63 -3.39 18.29
C ARG A 314 2.00 -2.73 18.45
N SER A 315 2.56 -2.23 17.34
CA SER A 315 3.94 -1.70 17.33
C SER A 315 4.13 -0.56 18.32
N GLU A 316 3.11 0.28 18.54
CA GLU A 316 3.11 1.32 19.59
C GLU A 316 3.29 0.74 21.01
N LYS A 317 2.68 -0.43 21.30
CA LYS A 317 2.86 -1.11 22.60
C LYS A 317 4.25 -1.71 22.75
N ARG A 318 4.78 -2.29 21.67
CA ARG A 318 6.06 -3.04 21.71
C ARG A 318 7.28 -2.14 21.70
N TRP A 319 7.26 -1.12 20.86
CA TRP A 319 8.45 -0.28 20.61
C TRP A 319 8.34 1.10 21.26
N GLY A 320 7.16 1.47 21.76
CA GLY A 320 6.90 2.78 22.35
C GLY A 320 7.09 3.92 21.35
N GLU A 321 6.96 5.15 21.85
CA GLU A 321 7.07 6.36 21.04
C GLU A 321 8.38 6.41 20.24
N LYS A 322 9.54 6.19 20.90
CA LYS A 322 10.86 6.33 20.28
C LYS A 322 11.09 5.30 19.17
N GLY A 323 10.76 4.02 19.42
CA GLY A 323 10.93 2.95 18.43
C GLY A 323 10.01 3.15 17.22
N MET A 324 8.76 3.57 17.44
CA MET A 324 7.85 3.91 16.35
C MET A 324 8.33 5.13 15.55
N ASN A 325 8.83 6.17 16.21
CA ASN A 325 9.38 7.34 15.54
C ASN A 325 10.57 6.99 14.64
N ALA A 326 11.48 6.11 15.12
CA ALA A 326 12.59 5.60 14.31
C ALA A 326 12.11 4.84 13.06
N MET A 327 11.08 3.99 13.20
CA MET A 327 10.51 3.26 12.07
C MET A 327 9.77 4.16 11.10
N LEU A 328 9.04 5.17 11.56
CA LEU A 328 8.44 6.19 10.69
C LEU A 328 9.52 6.97 9.94
N ALA A 329 10.59 7.40 10.62
CA ALA A 329 11.72 8.05 9.95
C ALA A 329 12.32 7.15 8.84
N LEU A 330 12.46 5.85 9.10
CA LEU A 330 12.94 4.90 8.11
C LEU A 330 12.03 4.81 6.89
N ILE A 331 10.73 4.52 7.09
CA ILE A 331 9.81 4.33 5.96
C ILE A 331 9.62 5.60 5.12
N PHE A 332 9.71 6.79 5.74
CA PHE A 332 9.63 8.06 5.02
C PHE A 332 10.91 8.42 4.26
N THR A 333 12.04 7.85 4.63
CA THR A 333 13.34 8.10 3.96
C THR A 333 13.72 7.06 2.93
N MET A 334 13.02 5.91 2.91
CA MET A 334 13.21 4.87 1.89
C MET A 334 12.73 5.31 0.49
N ASP A 335 13.20 4.57 -0.53
CA ASP A 335 12.60 4.56 -1.87
C ASP A 335 11.17 3.99 -1.81
N GLY A 336 10.33 4.30 -2.79
CA GLY A 336 8.92 3.89 -2.76
C GLY A 336 8.03 4.84 -1.94
N THR A 337 6.86 4.36 -1.54
CA THR A 337 5.81 5.18 -0.94
C THR A 337 5.60 4.80 0.53
N PRO A 338 5.79 5.71 1.48
CA PRO A 338 5.48 5.45 2.88
C PRO A 338 3.96 5.34 3.06
N MET A 339 3.52 4.37 3.85
CA MET A 339 2.12 4.22 4.24
C MET A 339 1.96 4.26 5.76
N LEU A 340 1.17 5.19 6.22
CA LEU A 340 0.65 5.24 7.59
C LEU A 340 -0.62 4.39 7.67
N TYR A 341 -0.81 3.72 8.78
CA TYR A 341 -2.07 3.07 9.14
C TYR A 341 -2.83 3.92 10.15
N CYS A 342 -4.16 3.97 10.05
CA CYS A 342 -5.00 4.83 10.87
C CYS A 342 -4.74 4.66 12.38
N GLY A 343 -4.57 5.80 13.07
CA GLY A 343 -4.25 5.88 14.49
C GLY A 343 -2.76 6.01 14.81
N GLN A 344 -1.84 5.76 13.86
CA GLN A 344 -0.40 5.91 14.11
C GLN A 344 -0.01 7.36 14.40
N GLU A 345 -0.71 8.31 13.80
CA GLU A 345 -0.50 9.76 13.99
C GLU A 345 -0.88 10.25 15.40
N VAL A 346 -1.66 9.47 16.11
CA VAL A 346 -2.08 9.77 17.49
C VAL A 346 -1.54 8.75 18.50
N CYS A 347 -0.54 7.94 18.12
CA CYS A 347 0.05 6.89 18.97
C CYS A 347 -1.00 5.91 19.53
N ASP A 348 -1.99 5.56 18.69
CA ASP A 348 -3.08 4.68 19.10
C ASP A 348 -2.59 3.25 19.37
N LYS A 349 -3.02 2.68 20.48
CA LYS A 349 -2.63 1.34 20.96
C LYS A 349 -3.77 0.31 20.89
N ASN A 350 -4.94 0.72 20.40
CA ASN A 350 -6.11 -0.15 20.35
C ASN A 350 -6.01 -1.17 19.20
N ARG A 351 -6.64 -2.32 19.38
CA ARG A 351 -6.85 -3.27 18.29
C ARG A 351 -7.88 -2.72 17.31
N HIS A 352 -7.62 -2.84 16.01
CA HIS A 352 -8.57 -2.48 14.96
C HIS A 352 -9.04 -3.72 14.22
N SER A 353 -10.14 -4.32 14.67
CA SER A 353 -10.67 -5.51 14.01
C SER A 353 -11.40 -5.18 12.71
N ILE A 354 -11.15 -5.98 11.67
CA ILE A 354 -11.94 -5.97 10.42
C ILE A 354 -13.22 -6.80 10.55
N PHE A 355 -13.39 -7.60 11.61
CA PHE A 355 -14.54 -8.49 11.82
C PHE A 355 -15.57 -7.92 12.79
N GLY A 356 -15.33 -6.77 13.42
CA GLY A 356 -16.22 -6.18 14.39
C GLY A 356 -16.30 -4.67 14.28
N SER A 357 -17.53 -4.14 14.27
CA SER A 357 -17.78 -2.71 14.09
C SER A 357 -18.03 -1.96 15.40
N LYS A 358 -18.35 -2.62 16.50
CA LYS A 358 -19.06 -1.95 17.61
C LYS A 358 -18.32 -1.84 18.94
N PHE A 359 -17.28 -2.61 19.25
CA PHE A 359 -16.76 -2.67 20.62
C PHE A 359 -15.23 -2.50 20.69
N GLY A 360 -14.77 -1.35 21.23
CA GLY A 360 -13.41 -1.17 21.75
C GLY A 360 -12.26 -1.24 20.72
N CYS A 361 -12.61 -1.28 19.42
CA CYS A 361 -11.64 -1.43 18.33
C CYS A 361 -11.59 -0.17 17.46
N LYS A 362 -11.70 0.98 18.07
CA LYS A 362 -11.65 2.28 17.41
C LYS A 362 -10.35 3.00 17.73
N VAL A 363 -9.93 3.89 16.82
CA VAL A 363 -8.84 4.82 17.08
C VAL A 363 -9.23 5.70 18.29
N ASP A 364 -8.35 5.77 19.27
CA ASP A 364 -8.48 6.72 20.39
C ASP A 364 -7.92 8.08 19.99
N TRP A 365 -8.77 8.89 19.40
CA TRP A 365 -8.43 10.23 18.94
C TRP A 365 -8.03 11.19 20.06
N ALA A 366 -8.39 10.93 21.31
CA ALA A 366 -8.01 11.77 22.45
C ALA A 366 -6.49 11.77 22.65
N ASN A 367 -5.79 10.70 22.25
CA ASN A 367 -4.33 10.62 22.30
C ASN A 367 -3.66 11.73 21.49
N GLY A 368 -4.28 12.21 20.41
CA GLY A 368 -3.75 13.32 19.59
C GLY A 368 -3.57 14.64 20.36
N SER A 369 -4.28 14.80 21.48
CA SER A 369 -4.16 15.99 22.35
C SER A 369 -3.08 15.83 23.42
N THR A 370 -2.54 14.64 23.62
CA THR A 370 -1.42 14.39 24.54
C THR A 370 -0.10 14.95 23.98
N ASP A 371 0.89 15.12 24.84
CA ASP A 371 2.22 15.56 24.39
C ASP A 371 2.87 14.54 23.44
N GLU A 372 2.67 13.22 23.71
CA GLU A 372 3.14 12.15 22.81
C GLU A 372 2.48 12.26 21.43
N GLY A 373 1.16 12.39 21.36
CA GLY A 373 0.41 12.53 20.12
C GLY A 373 0.79 13.78 19.33
N LYS A 374 0.97 14.93 20.01
CA LYS A 374 1.40 16.17 19.37
C LYS A 374 2.80 16.06 18.77
N ARG A 375 3.76 15.45 19.50
CA ARG A 375 5.12 15.21 18.97
C ARG A 375 5.08 14.27 17.75
N ARG A 376 4.25 13.22 17.77
CA ARG A 376 4.08 12.30 16.65
C ARG A 376 3.52 12.99 15.42
N GLN A 377 2.47 13.80 15.57
CA GLN A 377 1.90 14.56 14.46
C GLN A 377 2.94 15.52 13.86
N GLU A 378 3.71 16.21 14.71
CA GLU A 378 4.76 17.12 14.24
C GLU A 378 5.88 16.37 13.51
N LEU A 379 6.29 15.19 13.99
CA LEU A 379 7.23 14.35 13.30
C LEU A 379 6.73 13.96 11.90
N ILE A 380 5.47 13.51 11.78
CA ILE A 380 4.88 13.12 10.50
C ILE A 380 4.84 14.32 9.54
N ARG A 381 4.41 15.51 9.98
CA ARG A 381 4.44 16.73 9.17
C ARG A 381 5.85 17.03 8.66
N THR A 382 6.83 16.95 9.55
CA THR A 382 8.25 17.18 9.22
C THR A 382 8.74 16.19 8.17
N LEU A 383 8.46 14.89 8.33
CA LEU A 383 8.86 13.85 7.39
C LEU A 383 8.14 13.99 6.03
N ALA A 384 6.85 14.28 6.04
CA ALA A 384 6.08 14.51 4.82
C ALA A 384 6.56 15.77 4.06
N LYS A 385 6.81 16.86 4.79
CA LYS A 385 7.38 18.09 4.24
C LYS A 385 8.76 17.83 3.64
N MET A 386 9.62 17.10 4.33
CA MET A 386 10.95 16.73 3.83
C MET A 386 10.86 15.97 2.49
N ARG A 387 9.95 14.99 2.34
CA ARG A 387 9.73 14.29 1.07
C ARG A 387 9.29 15.22 -0.05
N LYS A 388 8.43 16.19 0.26
CA LYS A 388 7.96 17.18 -0.71
C LYS A 388 9.06 18.13 -1.15
N ASP A 389 9.91 18.61 -0.21
CA ASP A 389 10.88 19.65 -0.45
C ASP A 389 12.23 19.13 -0.97
N ARG A 390 12.54 17.83 -0.72
CA ARG A 390 13.79 17.20 -1.10
C ARG A 390 13.56 16.14 -2.17
N PRO A 391 13.75 16.44 -3.45
CA PRO A 391 13.49 15.50 -4.55
C PRO A 391 14.33 14.22 -4.49
N GLU A 392 15.50 14.24 -3.82
CA GLU A 392 16.27 13.03 -3.56
C GLU A 392 15.51 12.02 -2.69
N MET A 393 14.54 12.45 -1.88
CA MET A 393 13.72 11.55 -1.05
C MET A 393 12.69 10.74 -1.84
N THR A 394 12.26 11.23 -2.98
CA THR A 394 11.25 10.59 -3.83
C THR A 394 11.85 9.96 -5.08
N ALA A 395 12.73 10.70 -5.80
CA ALA A 395 13.32 10.28 -7.06
C ALA A 395 14.78 9.81 -6.94
N GLY A 396 15.43 9.98 -5.78
CA GLY A 396 16.81 9.59 -5.58
C GLY A 396 17.00 8.09 -5.38
N GLU A 397 18.19 7.60 -5.67
CA GLU A 397 18.62 6.24 -5.34
C GLU A 397 19.02 6.12 -3.87
N ILE A 398 19.00 4.88 -3.37
CA ILE A 398 19.58 4.53 -2.06
C ILE A 398 21.01 4.05 -2.29
N VAL A 399 21.97 4.71 -1.65
CA VAL A 399 23.37 4.27 -1.55
C VAL A 399 23.60 3.79 -0.11
N TRP A 400 23.65 2.47 0.06
CA TRP A 400 23.92 1.87 1.37
C TRP A 400 25.33 2.17 1.81
N LEU A 401 25.52 2.57 3.09
CA LEU A 401 26.80 2.92 3.67
C LEU A 401 27.26 1.87 4.67
N GLU A 402 28.58 1.64 4.70
CA GLU A 402 29.19 0.86 5.76
C GLU A 402 29.26 1.67 7.05
N ASN A 403 29.07 1.00 8.18
CA ASN A 403 29.19 1.60 9.50
C ASN A 403 29.78 0.61 10.51
N SER A 404 30.35 1.13 11.60
CA SER A 404 31.02 0.33 12.65
C SER A 404 30.05 -0.48 13.53
N SER A 405 28.73 -0.24 13.40
CA SER A 405 27.68 -0.86 14.22
C SER A 405 26.55 -1.42 13.36
N ASP A 406 26.88 -2.11 12.26
CA ASP A 406 25.98 -2.56 11.20
C ASP A 406 24.91 -3.57 11.67
N ALA A 407 25.09 -4.16 12.84
CA ALA A 407 24.08 -5.00 13.47
C ALA A 407 22.93 -4.19 14.12
N ASP A 408 23.21 -2.95 14.51
CA ASP A 408 22.33 -2.12 15.35
C ASP A 408 21.88 -0.82 14.66
N VAL A 409 22.56 -0.41 13.56
CA VAL A 409 22.32 0.87 12.89
C VAL A 409 22.13 0.66 11.40
N ILE A 410 21.06 1.26 10.84
CA ILE A 410 20.80 1.34 9.40
C ILE A 410 21.36 2.67 8.89
N THR A 411 22.20 2.63 7.83
CA THR A 411 22.83 3.83 7.25
C THR A 411 22.78 3.82 5.73
N PHE A 412 22.35 4.93 5.15
CA PHE A 412 22.34 5.11 3.70
C PHE A 412 22.30 6.60 3.32
N LEU A 413 22.63 6.89 2.06
CA LEU A 413 22.33 8.18 1.42
C LEU A 413 21.12 8.03 0.51
N ARG A 414 20.28 9.06 0.49
CA ARG A 414 19.38 9.34 -0.63
C ARG A 414 20.12 10.27 -1.57
N LYS A 415 20.30 9.88 -2.85
CA LYS A 415 21.11 10.64 -3.79
C LYS A 415 20.39 10.88 -5.10
N LEU A 416 20.38 12.14 -5.56
CA LEU A 416 19.85 12.57 -6.85
C LEU A 416 20.77 13.65 -7.46
N GLY A 417 21.62 13.25 -8.41
CA GLY A 417 22.66 14.14 -8.92
C GLY A 417 23.60 14.57 -7.78
N ASP A 418 23.77 15.89 -7.61
CA ASP A 418 24.60 16.47 -6.54
C ASP A 418 23.88 16.59 -5.19
N ARG A 419 22.56 16.36 -5.16
CA ARG A 419 21.78 16.37 -3.93
C ARG A 419 21.94 15.07 -3.19
N GLN A 420 22.20 15.13 -1.90
CA GLN A 420 22.27 13.97 -1.05
C GLN A 420 21.74 14.26 0.35
N THR A 421 21.15 13.27 0.96
CA THR A 421 20.70 13.29 2.35
C THR A 421 21.19 12.04 3.03
N LEU A 422 21.95 12.19 4.12
CA LEU A 422 22.42 11.09 4.96
C LEU A 422 21.31 10.68 5.94
N VAL A 423 21.08 9.38 6.04
CA VAL A 423 20.13 8.78 6.98
C VAL A 423 20.87 7.79 7.86
N VAL A 424 20.78 7.99 9.18
CA VAL A 424 21.39 7.13 10.21
C VAL A 424 20.34 6.80 11.25
N ILE A 425 20.04 5.52 11.46
CA ILE A 425 18.92 5.11 12.34
C ILE A 425 19.40 4.00 13.27
N ASN A 426 19.43 4.28 14.56
CA ASN A 426 19.59 3.28 15.62
C ASN A 426 18.25 2.51 15.79
N VAL A 427 18.27 1.20 15.50
CA VAL A 427 17.09 0.32 15.61
C VAL A 427 17.04 -0.44 16.93
N ARG A 428 17.76 0.03 17.96
CA ARG A 428 17.87 -0.63 19.27
C ARG A 428 17.43 0.29 20.41
N ASN A 429 16.88 -0.33 21.43
CA ASN A 429 16.55 0.32 22.69
C ASN A 429 17.80 0.43 23.61
N LYS A 430 18.87 0.97 23.06
CA LYS A 430 20.15 1.25 23.77
C LYS A 430 20.91 2.32 23.00
N ALA A 431 21.80 3.01 23.70
CA ALA A 431 22.76 3.91 23.06
C ALA A 431 23.77 3.11 22.20
N VAL A 432 24.10 3.64 21.02
CA VAL A 432 25.02 3.02 20.06
C VAL A 432 25.93 4.09 19.45
N PRO A 433 27.23 4.10 19.75
CA PRO A 433 28.20 4.88 19.00
C PRO A 433 28.43 4.25 17.63
N VAL A 434 28.52 5.07 16.60
CA VAL A 434 28.68 4.57 15.23
C VAL A 434 29.53 5.52 14.39
N ASP A 435 30.50 4.95 13.67
CA ASP A 435 31.26 5.61 12.61
C ASP A 435 30.66 5.20 11.25
N VAL A 436 30.15 6.15 10.50
CA VAL A 436 29.61 5.94 9.15
C VAL A 436 30.66 6.30 8.12
N THR A 437 30.96 5.38 7.20
CA THR A 437 31.90 5.61 6.09
C THR A 437 31.16 6.24 4.92
N LEU A 438 31.53 7.46 4.55
CA LEU A 438 30.96 8.19 3.40
C LEU A 438 31.62 7.72 2.09
N PRO A 439 31.01 7.98 0.92
CA PRO A 439 31.54 7.56 -0.38
C PRO A 439 32.95 8.08 -0.72
N ASP A 440 33.34 9.19 -0.15
CA ASP A 440 34.69 9.79 -0.27
C ASP A 440 35.73 9.16 0.65
N GLY A 441 35.34 8.16 1.45
CA GLY A 441 36.20 7.47 2.42
C GLY A 441 36.29 8.16 3.81
N ASN A 442 35.73 9.37 3.95
CA ASN A 442 35.67 10.05 5.24
C ASN A 442 34.71 9.32 6.19
N LYS A 443 35.04 9.41 7.48
CA LYS A 443 34.17 8.86 8.54
C LYS A 443 33.47 9.98 9.29
N LYS A 444 32.18 9.77 9.56
CA LYS A 444 31.37 10.64 10.39
C LYS A 444 30.91 9.89 11.62
N HIS A 445 31.20 10.42 12.79
CA HIS A 445 30.87 9.82 14.09
C HIS A 445 29.54 10.33 14.62
N PHE A 446 28.75 9.43 15.24
CA PHE A 446 27.50 9.73 15.93
C PHE A 446 27.41 8.95 17.23
N ASP A 447 27.07 9.63 18.32
CA ASP A 447 26.66 9.02 19.59
C ASP A 447 25.12 8.97 19.64
N LEU A 448 24.55 7.88 19.14
CA LEU A 448 23.10 7.74 19.06
C LEU A 448 22.54 7.23 20.39
N THR A 449 21.52 7.89 20.91
CA THR A 449 20.71 7.36 22.02
C THR A 449 19.76 6.26 21.52
N GLU A 450 18.96 5.68 22.42
CA GLU A 450 18.00 4.62 22.05
C GLU A 450 17.03 5.09 20.95
N TYR A 451 16.91 4.31 19.88
CA TYR A 451 16.05 4.59 18.72
C TYR A 451 16.24 5.97 18.09
N GLN A 452 17.36 6.63 18.34
CA GLN A 452 17.64 7.93 17.73
C GLN A 452 17.90 7.77 16.22
N PHE A 453 17.45 8.75 15.47
CA PHE A 453 17.74 8.88 14.04
C PHE A 453 18.26 10.28 13.71
N VAL A 454 19.06 10.35 12.66
CA VAL A 454 19.62 11.57 12.08
C VAL A 454 19.31 11.59 10.58
N ILE A 455 18.82 12.71 10.06
CA ILE A 455 18.51 12.94 8.64
C ILE A 455 19.08 14.32 8.27
N GLU A 456 20.18 14.36 7.51
CA GLU A 456 20.91 15.59 7.23
C GLU A 456 21.47 15.70 5.81
#